data_e6005ca082dea587531509e1291b3ea7
#
_entry.id   e6005ca082dea587531509e1291b3ea7
#
_cell.length_a   1.000
_cell.length_b   1.000
_cell.length_c   1.000
_cell.angle_alpha   90.00
_cell.angle_beta   90.00
_cell.angle_gamma   90.00
#
_symmetry.space_group_name_H-M   'P 1'
#
loop_
_entity.id
_entity.type
_entity.pdbx_description
1 polymer ?
#
loop_
_entity_poly.entity_id
_entity_poly.type
_entity_poly.pdbx_seq_one_letter_code
_entity_poly.pdbx_strand_id
1 'polypeptide(L)'
;MIDVEGLVLSDADIKRISHPLVGGLILFSRNYQDTAQLKTLTDAIRKIRGYDFLIAVDHEGGRVQRFREGFTAIPAMRKLGEIWDNDPKKANHLAFLIGQIIAIELRIFDIDFSFTPVLDIDYSESTVIRDRAFHGDIEAIKALASHLLEGLNEGGMHGVGKHFPGHGYIKADSHLSISEDTRTLDEIGSKDMSIFISLIKHGLNAVMPSHVLYSAADKDPAGFSQFWLKNQLREKAHFKGAIFSDDMSMKGAVLGGEMKDRIVKALEAGCDMVLLCNSPQLVDEVLLQLDWKMSSESIERLLTMKGFKEPHIALKTSQEKGFKDMTAQIMTM
;
A
#
# COMPACT_ATOMS: atom_id res chain seq x y z
N MET A 1 -1.97 11.97 3.60
CA MET A 1 -2.91 10.94 4.12
C MET A 1 -2.67 10.79 5.61
N ILE A 2 -3.72 10.78 6.41
CA ILE A 2 -3.67 10.66 7.88
C ILE A 2 -4.54 9.48 8.34
N ASP A 3 -4.59 9.23 9.64
CA ASP A 3 -5.47 8.25 10.26
C ASP A 3 -6.44 8.89 11.27
N VAL A 4 -7.33 8.10 11.84
CA VAL A 4 -8.23 8.49 12.92
C VAL A 4 -8.05 7.60 14.15
N GLU A 5 -8.41 8.12 15.32
CA GLU A 5 -8.05 7.49 16.59
C GLU A 5 -8.94 6.30 16.97
N GLY A 6 -10.22 6.32 16.60
CA GLY A 6 -11.19 5.37 17.13
C GLY A 6 -12.16 4.79 16.10
N LEU A 7 -13.25 4.22 16.64
CA LEU A 7 -14.32 3.58 15.86
C LEU A 7 -15.30 4.58 15.24
N VAL A 8 -15.30 5.81 15.75
CA VAL A 8 -16.11 6.93 15.28
C VAL A 8 -15.25 8.17 15.18
N LEU A 9 -15.63 9.13 14.35
CA LEU A 9 -14.90 10.40 14.23
C LEU A 9 -15.13 11.27 15.46
N SER A 10 -14.04 11.72 16.09
CA SER A 10 -14.07 12.80 17.08
C SER A 10 -14.16 14.16 16.39
N ASP A 11 -14.47 15.23 17.15
CA ASP A 11 -14.44 16.60 16.63
C ASP A 11 -13.03 16.97 16.11
N ALA A 12 -11.98 16.47 16.75
CA ALA A 12 -10.60 16.68 16.31
C ALA A 12 -10.34 15.96 14.96
N ASP A 13 -10.82 14.72 14.80
CA ASP A 13 -10.71 14.01 13.52
C ASP A 13 -11.45 14.73 12.41
N ILE A 14 -12.67 15.21 12.68
CA ILE A 14 -13.47 15.98 11.72
C ILE A 14 -12.70 17.23 11.28
N LYS A 15 -12.10 17.96 12.22
CA LYS A 15 -11.27 19.14 11.92
C LYS A 15 -10.08 18.79 11.03
N ARG A 16 -9.32 17.72 11.36
CA ARG A 16 -8.15 17.27 10.58
C ARG A 16 -8.55 16.84 9.18
N ILE A 17 -9.57 15.98 9.06
CA ILE A 17 -10.08 15.49 7.77
C ILE A 17 -10.58 16.65 6.90
N SER A 18 -11.20 17.67 7.47
CA SER A 18 -11.71 18.83 6.73
C SER A 18 -10.61 19.77 6.21
N HIS A 19 -9.37 19.60 6.65
CA HIS A 19 -8.27 20.47 6.25
C HIS A 19 -7.90 20.21 4.76
N PRO A 20 -7.69 21.27 3.93
CA PRO A 20 -7.48 21.11 2.48
C PRO A 20 -6.21 20.32 2.12
N LEU A 21 -5.18 20.33 2.96
CA LEU A 21 -3.95 19.55 2.75
C LEU A 21 -4.13 18.05 3.00
N VAL A 22 -5.25 17.63 3.60
CA VAL A 22 -5.52 16.20 3.85
C VAL A 22 -6.29 15.63 2.67
N GLY A 23 -5.62 14.83 1.84
CA GLY A 23 -6.18 14.23 0.61
C GLY A 23 -6.70 12.80 0.81
N GLY A 24 -6.49 12.17 1.95
CA GLY A 24 -6.96 10.81 2.18
C GLY A 24 -6.78 10.34 3.62
N LEU A 25 -7.34 9.17 3.92
CA LEU A 25 -7.32 8.54 5.22
C LEU A 25 -6.94 7.06 5.08
N ILE A 26 -6.10 6.57 5.99
CA ILE A 26 -5.79 5.15 6.13
C ILE A 26 -6.43 4.61 7.41
N LEU A 27 -7.10 3.47 7.29
CA LEU A 27 -7.74 2.77 8.40
C LEU A 27 -6.82 1.68 8.97
N PHE A 28 -6.87 1.51 10.29
CA PHE A 28 -6.14 0.49 11.05
C PHE A 28 -7.09 -0.44 11.79
N SER A 29 -6.56 -1.50 12.40
CA SER A 29 -7.38 -2.46 13.18
C SER A 29 -8.15 -1.80 14.32
N ARG A 30 -7.65 -0.69 14.91
CA ARG A 30 -8.35 0.07 15.94
C ARG A 30 -9.62 0.79 15.44
N ASN A 31 -9.75 0.93 14.12
CA ASN A 31 -10.92 1.56 13.49
C ASN A 31 -11.99 0.55 13.10
N TYR A 32 -11.83 -0.70 13.51
CA TYR A 32 -12.71 -1.80 13.16
C TYR A 32 -13.20 -2.57 14.40
N GLN A 33 -14.50 -2.66 14.56
CA GLN A 33 -15.19 -3.50 15.54
C GLN A 33 -16.01 -4.60 14.83
N ASP A 34 -16.85 -4.18 13.89
CA ASP A 34 -17.67 -5.03 13.03
C ASP A 34 -18.00 -4.32 11.71
N THR A 35 -18.62 -5.03 10.79
CA THR A 35 -18.94 -4.52 9.46
C THR A 35 -19.95 -3.35 9.47
N ALA A 36 -20.89 -3.33 10.41
CA ALA A 36 -21.89 -2.25 10.53
C ALA A 36 -21.23 -0.95 11.03
N GLN A 37 -20.35 -1.08 12.03
CA GLN A 37 -19.57 0.06 12.52
C GLN A 37 -18.63 0.60 11.43
N LEU A 38 -17.90 -0.25 10.69
CA LEU A 38 -17.03 0.17 9.61
C LEU A 38 -17.79 0.96 8.54
N LYS A 39 -18.97 0.47 8.12
CA LYS A 39 -19.83 1.18 7.18
C LYS A 39 -20.24 2.56 7.70
N THR A 40 -20.60 2.66 8.95
CA THR A 40 -20.96 3.92 9.60
C THR A 40 -19.77 4.91 9.58
N LEU A 41 -18.57 4.44 9.87
CA LEU A 41 -17.35 5.26 9.86
C LEU A 41 -17.04 5.77 8.45
N THR A 42 -17.02 4.90 7.45
CA THR A 42 -16.72 5.30 6.07
C THR A 42 -17.77 6.23 5.49
N ASP A 43 -19.05 6.01 5.79
CA ASP A 43 -20.13 6.92 5.38
C ASP A 43 -19.98 8.31 6.02
N ALA A 44 -19.57 8.39 7.28
CA ALA A 44 -19.31 9.66 7.95
C ALA A 44 -18.14 10.40 7.28
N ILE A 45 -17.06 9.70 6.89
CA ILE A 45 -15.93 10.28 6.14
C ILE A 45 -16.39 10.80 4.78
N ARG A 46 -17.13 10.00 4.02
CA ARG A 46 -17.70 10.39 2.71
C ARG A 46 -18.61 11.60 2.80
N LYS A 47 -19.42 11.70 3.84
CA LYS A 47 -20.30 12.85 4.07
C LYS A 47 -19.53 14.16 4.26
N ILE A 48 -18.33 14.10 4.86
CA ILE A 48 -17.47 15.29 5.10
C ILE A 48 -16.70 15.66 3.83
N ARG A 49 -16.11 14.69 3.12
CA ARG A 49 -15.10 14.93 2.08
C ARG A 49 -15.51 14.51 0.68
N GLY A 50 -16.61 13.77 0.52
CA GLY A 50 -17.02 13.24 -0.79
C GLY A 50 -16.12 12.12 -1.31
N TYR A 51 -16.28 11.80 -2.60
CA TYR A 51 -15.65 10.64 -3.23
C TYR A 51 -14.25 10.91 -3.83
N ASP A 52 -13.80 12.16 -3.84
CA ASP A 52 -12.43 12.50 -4.28
C ASP A 52 -11.41 12.36 -3.16
N PHE A 53 -11.88 12.15 -1.94
CA PHE A 53 -11.06 11.86 -0.77
C PHE A 53 -10.78 10.35 -0.68
N LEU A 54 -9.50 9.96 -0.69
CA LEU A 54 -9.11 8.55 -0.72
C LEU A 54 -9.24 7.90 0.67
N ILE A 55 -9.84 6.71 0.72
CA ILE A 55 -9.87 5.86 1.91
C ILE A 55 -9.09 4.59 1.61
N ALA A 56 -8.06 4.31 2.40
CA ALA A 56 -7.16 3.18 2.22
C ALA A 56 -7.05 2.31 3.49
N VAL A 57 -6.45 1.15 3.34
CA VAL A 57 -6.15 0.22 4.44
C VAL A 57 -4.93 -0.63 4.09
N ASP A 58 -4.22 -1.18 5.09
CA ASP A 58 -3.31 -2.31 4.89
C ASP A 58 -4.08 -3.63 5.03
N HIS A 59 -4.43 -4.24 3.94
CA HIS A 59 -5.18 -5.51 3.90
C HIS A 59 -4.49 -6.45 2.93
N GLU A 60 -3.29 -6.93 3.34
CA GLU A 60 -2.41 -7.78 2.53
C GLU A 60 -2.79 -9.24 2.64
N GLY A 61 -3.29 -9.68 3.79
CA GLY A 61 -3.44 -11.05 4.25
C GLY A 61 -2.47 -11.40 5.38
N GLY A 62 -2.56 -12.62 5.90
CA GLY A 62 -1.72 -13.08 7.00
C GLY A 62 -1.79 -12.17 8.23
N ARG A 63 -0.62 -11.78 8.73
CA ARG A 63 -0.53 -10.89 9.91
C ARG A 63 -0.88 -9.42 9.60
N VAL A 64 -0.87 -9.03 8.33
CA VAL A 64 -1.21 -7.67 7.89
C VAL A 64 -2.56 -7.67 7.20
N GLN A 65 -3.59 -8.00 7.94
CA GLN A 65 -4.99 -7.91 7.56
C GLN A 65 -5.72 -7.16 8.68
N ARG A 66 -6.12 -5.91 8.44
CA ARG A 66 -6.65 -5.02 9.50
C ARG A 66 -8.05 -5.41 9.95
N PHE A 67 -8.90 -5.87 9.05
CA PHE A 67 -10.26 -6.29 9.32
C PHE A 67 -10.35 -7.82 9.24
N ARG A 68 -10.92 -8.46 10.25
CA ARG A 68 -10.92 -9.93 10.35
C ARG A 68 -12.29 -10.53 10.45
N GLU A 69 -13.02 -10.27 11.51
CA GLU A 69 -14.38 -10.78 11.66
C GLU A 69 -15.30 -10.17 10.62
N GLY A 70 -16.07 -11.00 9.91
CA GLY A 70 -16.90 -10.56 8.79
C GLY A 70 -16.17 -10.36 7.46
N PHE A 71 -14.84 -10.58 7.42
CA PHE A 71 -14.02 -10.62 6.20
C PHE A 71 -13.42 -12.01 6.01
N THR A 72 -13.14 -12.36 4.76
CA THR A 72 -12.42 -13.61 4.44
C THR A 72 -11.01 -13.58 5.05
N ALA A 73 -10.64 -14.64 5.75
CA ALA A 73 -9.28 -14.79 6.27
C ALA A 73 -8.31 -15.09 5.11
N ILE A 74 -7.63 -14.05 4.63
CA ILE A 74 -6.64 -14.18 3.57
C ILE A 74 -5.33 -14.73 4.16
N PRO A 75 -4.74 -15.79 3.58
CA PRO A 75 -3.47 -16.33 4.05
C PRO A 75 -2.32 -15.33 3.83
N ALA A 76 -1.19 -15.57 4.49
CA ALA A 76 0.04 -14.86 4.16
C ALA A 76 0.45 -15.15 2.71
N MET A 77 0.98 -14.16 2.00
CA MET A 77 1.32 -14.32 0.58
C MET A 77 2.37 -15.41 0.30
N ARG A 78 3.23 -15.70 1.28
CA ARG A 78 4.17 -16.83 1.21
C ARG A 78 3.48 -18.17 0.94
N LYS A 79 2.24 -18.34 1.40
CA LYS A 79 1.45 -19.55 1.13
C LYS A 79 1.21 -19.80 -0.36
N LEU A 80 1.01 -18.72 -1.13
CA LEU A 80 0.93 -18.80 -2.59
C LEU A 80 2.28 -19.25 -3.20
N GLY A 81 3.40 -18.75 -2.65
CA GLY A 81 4.73 -19.20 -3.05
C GLY A 81 4.97 -20.70 -2.81
N GLU A 82 4.55 -21.23 -1.66
CA GLU A 82 4.63 -22.66 -1.36
C GLU A 82 3.80 -23.51 -2.34
N ILE A 83 2.64 -23.00 -2.79
CA ILE A 83 1.82 -23.67 -3.80
C ILE A 83 2.49 -23.56 -5.17
N TRP A 84 3.10 -22.41 -5.49
CA TRP A 84 3.82 -22.17 -6.74
C TRP A 84 4.93 -23.20 -6.96
N ASP A 85 5.67 -23.58 -5.94
CA ASP A 85 6.75 -24.57 -6.02
C ASP A 85 6.27 -25.94 -6.57
N ASN A 86 4.99 -26.27 -6.41
CA ASN A 86 4.41 -27.53 -6.84
C ASN A 86 3.43 -27.37 -8.03
N ASP A 87 2.65 -26.28 -8.06
CA ASP A 87 1.62 -26.03 -9.07
C ASP A 87 1.50 -24.52 -9.34
N PRO A 88 2.32 -23.96 -10.23
CA PRO A 88 2.27 -22.55 -10.60
C PRO A 88 0.90 -22.08 -11.13
N LYS A 89 0.18 -22.94 -11.85
CA LYS A 89 -1.14 -22.59 -12.40
C LYS A 89 -2.17 -22.42 -11.30
N LYS A 90 -2.17 -23.33 -10.35
CA LYS A 90 -3.04 -23.24 -9.16
C LYS A 90 -2.71 -22.00 -8.33
N ALA A 91 -1.41 -21.73 -8.08
CA ALA A 91 -0.96 -20.58 -7.33
C ALA A 91 -1.41 -19.26 -7.98
N ASN A 92 -1.26 -19.11 -9.29
CA ASN A 92 -1.71 -17.96 -10.06
C ASN A 92 -3.23 -17.77 -9.96
N HIS A 93 -3.99 -18.83 -10.13
CA HIS A 93 -5.45 -18.76 -9.98
C HIS A 93 -5.86 -18.30 -8.58
N LEU A 94 -5.24 -18.83 -7.53
CA LEU A 94 -5.53 -18.43 -6.14
C LEU A 94 -5.10 -16.98 -5.88
N ALA A 95 -3.99 -16.52 -6.44
CA ALA A 95 -3.57 -15.11 -6.34
C ALA A 95 -4.63 -14.17 -6.95
N PHE A 96 -5.17 -14.53 -8.13
CA PHE A 96 -6.26 -13.80 -8.77
C PHE A 96 -7.51 -13.76 -7.89
N LEU A 97 -7.94 -14.91 -7.34
CA LEU A 97 -9.10 -14.97 -6.44
C LEU A 97 -8.91 -14.13 -5.19
N ILE A 98 -7.72 -14.16 -4.57
CA ILE A 98 -7.39 -13.32 -3.42
C ILE A 98 -7.53 -11.84 -3.77
N GLY A 99 -7.01 -11.41 -4.91
CA GLY A 99 -7.16 -10.02 -5.37
C GLY A 99 -8.63 -9.61 -5.49
N GLN A 100 -9.46 -10.46 -6.12
CA GLN A 100 -10.91 -10.20 -6.25
C GLN A 100 -11.60 -10.11 -4.88
N ILE A 101 -11.30 -11.02 -3.96
CA ILE A 101 -11.91 -11.04 -2.62
C ILE A 101 -11.55 -9.77 -1.86
N ILE A 102 -10.27 -9.41 -1.81
CA ILE A 102 -9.80 -8.17 -1.15
C ILE A 102 -10.57 -6.96 -1.71
N ALA A 103 -10.63 -6.82 -3.02
CA ALA A 103 -11.27 -5.69 -3.64
C ALA A 103 -12.79 -5.66 -3.37
N ILE A 104 -13.49 -6.76 -3.60
CA ILE A 104 -14.95 -6.81 -3.43
C ILE A 104 -15.33 -6.54 -1.98
N GLU A 105 -14.67 -7.19 -1.00
CA GLU A 105 -14.99 -7.00 0.41
C GLU A 105 -14.72 -5.58 0.89
N LEU A 106 -13.61 -4.96 0.49
CA LEU A 106 -13.30 -3.58 0.86
C LEU A 106 -14.20 -2.56 0.15
N ARG A 107 -14.55 -2.80 -1.12
CA ARG A 107 -15.45 -1.91 -1.88
C ARG A 107 -16.88 -1.86 -1.32
N ILE A 108 -17.34 -2.90 -0.64
CA ILE A 108 -18.63 -2.86 0.09
C ILE A 108 -18.67 -1.68 1.08
N PHE A 109 -17.55 -1.38 1.71
CA PHE A 109 -17.39 -0.30 2.68
C PHE A 109 -16.84 1.00 2.08
N ASP A 110 -16.87 1.13 0.74
CA ASP A 110 -16.38 2.29 0.01
C ASP A 110 -14.92 2.65 0.31
N ILE A 111 -14.09 1.65 0.58
CA ILE A 111 -12.64 1.78 0.69
C ILE A 111 -12.04 1.71 -0.71
N ASP A 112 -11.20 2.66 -1.07
CA ASP A 112 -10.72 2.84 -2.44
C ASP A 112 -9.64 1.84 -2.82
N PHE A 113 -8.69 1.57 -1.92
CA PHE A 113 -7.61 0.60 -2.17
C PHE A 113 -6.99 0.05 -0.89
N SER A 114 -6.31 -1.09 -1.05
CA SER A 114 -5.38 -1.63 -0.06
C SER A 114 -3.94 -1.36 -0.51
N PHE A 115 -3.03 -1.10 0.46
CA PHE A 115 -1.59 -1.04 0.19
C PHE A 115 -1.04 -2.47 -0.02
N THR A 116 -1.37 -3.06 -1.17
CA THR A 116 -0.95 -4.40 -1.62
C THR A 116 -0.79 -4.39 -3.14
N PRO A 117 0.10 -5.21 -3.72
CA PRO A 117 0.92 -6.27 -3.16
C PRO A 117 2.27 -5.81 -2.57
N VAL A 118 2.82 -6.65 -1.66
CA VAL A 118 4.23 -6.60 -1.27
C VAL A 118 5.05 -7.27 -2.35
N LEU A 119 5.98 -6.51 -2.96
CA LEU A 119 6.81 -6.95 -4.09
C LEU A 119 8.26 -7.28 -3.66
N ASP A 120 8.53 -7.19 -2.36
CA ASP A 120 9.84 -7.48 -1.80
C ASP A 120 10.21 -8.95 -1.95
N ILE A 121 11.47 -9.22 -2.29
CA ILE A 121 12.00 -10.58 -2.37
C ILE A 121 12.21 -11.13 -0.96
N ASP A 122 11.81 -12.38 -0.73
CA ASP A 122 12.14 -13.10 0.52
C ASP A 122 13.59 -13.59 0.47
N TYR A 123 14.49 -12.82 1.08
CA TYR A 123 15.89 -13.21 1.30
C TYR A 123 16.09 -14.02 2.58
N SER A 124 15.00 -14.42 3.26
CA SER A 124 14.97 -15.21 4.50
C SER A 124 15.58 -14.52 5.75
N GLU A 125 16.01 -13.28 5.64
CA GLU A 125 16.71 -12.57 6.72
C GLU A 125 15.90 -11.40 7.30
N SER A 126 14.96 -10.85 6.53
CA SER A 126 14.15 -9.71 6.96
C SER A 126 13.11 -10.11 8.01
N THR A 127 13.13 -9.47 9.18
CA THR A 127 12.12 -9.65 10.22
C THR A 127 10.84 -8.84 9.94
N VAL A 128 10.89 -7.88 9.01
CA VAL A 128 9.77 -7.00 8.62
C VAL A 128 8.95 -7.61 7.49
N ILE A 129 9.61 -8.14 6.46
CA ILE A 129 8.95 -8.69 5.27
C ILE A 129 8.43 -10.10 5.55
N ARG A 130 9.33 -11.07 5.83
CA ARG A 130 8.96 -12.45 6.20
C ARG A 130 7.90 -13.05 5.25
N ASP A 131 6.84 -13.58 5.84
CA ASP A 131 5.70 -14.23 5.17
C ASP A 131 4.78 -13.28 4.38
N ARG A 132 5.04 -11.96 4.41
CA ARG A 132 4.37 -10.98 3.55
C ARG A 132 4.84 -11.10 2.09
N ALA A 133 6.11 -11.48 1.86
CA ALA A 133 6.63 -11.76 0.53
C ALA A 133 5.98 -13.00 -0.08
N PHE A 134 5.78 -12.97 -1.39
CA PHE A 134 5.29 -14.15 -2.12
C PHE A 134 6.34 -15.28 -2.13
N HIS A 135 7.59 -14.94 -2.49
CA HIS A 135 8.64 -15.94 -2.74
C HIS A 135 10.05 -15.32 -2.68
N GLY A 136 11.09 -16.16 -2.70
CA GLY A 136 12.47 -15.76 -2.96
C GLY A 136 12.83 -15.74 -4.45
N ASP A 137 12.04 -16.36 -5.31
CA ASP A 137 12.23 -16.37 -6.77
C ASP A 137 11.49 -15.20 -7.43
N ILE A 138 12.21 -14.49 -8.32
CA ILE A 138 11.72 -13.27 -8.97
C ILE A 138 10.56 -13.58 -9.93
N GLU A 139 10.62 -14.68 -10.66
CA GLU A 139 9.58 -15.03 -11.64
C GLU A 139 8.29 -15.47 -10.94
N ALA A 140 8.40 -16.17 -9.81
CA ALA A 140 7.27 -16.50 -8.97
C ALA A 140 6.58 -15.21 -8.44
N ILE A 141 7.37 -14.24 -7.93
CA ILE A 141 6.81 -12.97 -7.44
C ILE A 141 6.11 -12.21 -8.57
N LYS A 142 6.74 -12.08 -9.74
CA LYS A 142 6.14 -11.39 -10.90
C LYS A 142 4.81 -12.02 -11.31
N ALA A 143 4.77 -13.34 -11.41
CA ALA A 143 3.56 -14.05 -11.82
C ALA A 143 2.44 -13.91 -10.78
N LEU A 144 2.72 -14.23 -9.51
CA LEU A 144 1.72 -14.16 -8.44
C LEU A 144 1.20 -12.75 -8.22
N ALA A 145 2.08 -11.76 -8.20
CA ALA A 145 1.69 -10.36 -8.03
C ALA A 145 0.89 -9.83 -9.23
N SER A 146 1.21 -10.23 -10.47
CA SER A 146 0.42 -9.86 -11.66
C SER A 146 -1.01 -10.38 -11.55
N HIS A 147 -1.20 -11.67 -11.21
CA HIS A 147 -2.54 -12.23 -11.08
C HIS A 147 -3.32 -11.63 -9.89
N LEU A 148 -2.64 -11.30 -8.79
CA LEU A 148 -3.29 -10.58 -7.69
C LEU A 148 -3.76 -9.18 -8.13
N LEU A 149 -2.95 -8.44 -8.88
CA LEU A 149 -3.33 -7.14 -9.44
C LEU A 149 -4.51 -7.25 -10.42
N GLU A 150 -4.51 -8.28 -11.27
CA GLU A 150 -5.64 -8.57 -12.16
C GLU A 150 -6.92 -8.81 -11.35
N GLY A 151 -6.84 -9.59 -10.27
CA GLY A 151 -7.96 -9.84 -9.38
C GLY A 151 -8.45 -8.58 -8.67
N LEU A 152 -7.55 -7.73 -8.15
CA LEU A 152 -7.91 -6.43 -7.57
C LEU A 152 -8.67 -5.56 -8.57
N ASN A 153 -8.16 -5.47 -9.80
CA ASN A 153 -8.81 -4.72 -10.88
C ASN A 153 -10.20 -5.28 -11.19
N GLU A 154 -10.34 -6.59 -11.36
CA GLU A 154 -11.64 -7.21 -11.60
C GLU A 154 -12.63 -6.92 -10.46
N GLY A 155 -12.14 -6.89 -9.22
CA GLY A 155 -12.92 -6.52 -8.04
C GLY A 155 -13.26 -5.04 -7.92
N GLY A 156 -12.66 -4.17 -8.74
CA GLY A 156 -12.92 -2.72 -8.79
C GLY A 156 -11.97 -1.86 -7.95
N MET A 157 -10.73 -2.30 -7.77
CA MET A 157 -9.70 -1.66 -6.95
C MET A 157 -8.34 -1.67 -7.65
N HIS A 158 -7.55 -0.64 -7.48
CA HIS A 158 -6.17 -0.59 -7.94
C HIS A 158 -5.18 -1.05 -6.86
N GLY A 159 -4.04 -1.61 -7.28
CA GLY A 159 -2.99 -2.07 -6.36
C GLY A 159 -1.88 -1.05 -6.14
N VAL A 160 -1.19 -1.18 -5.00
CA VAL A 160 -0.02 -0.40 -4.61
C VAL A 160 1.16 -1.34 -4.36
N GLY A 161 2.14 -1.34 -5.26
CA GLY A 161 3.36 -2.15 -5.10
C GLY A 161 4.31 -1.55 -4.07
N LYS A 162 4.77 -2.35 -3.12
CA LYS A 162 5.65 -1.89 -2.03
C LYS A 162 6.71 -2.94 -1.69
N HIS A 163 7.89 -2.57 -1.23
CA HIS A 163 8.40 -1.22 -0.90
C HIS A 163 9.57 -0.89 -1.85
N PHE A 164 9.30 -0.05 -2.86
CA PHE A 164 10.28 0.28 -3.91
C PHE A 164 11.58 0.90 -3.34
N PRO A 165 12.78 0.56 -3.85
CA PRO A 165 13.09 -0.38 -4.94
C PRO A 165 13.17 -1.85 -4.51
N GLY A 166 12.97 -2.19 -3.22
CA GLY A 166 12.97 -3.53 -2.63
C GLY A 166 13.54 -3.53 -1.22
N HIS A 167 12.73 -3.93 -0.23
CA HIS A 167 13.07 -3.89 1.22
C HIS A 167 13.53 -5.25 1.76
N GLY A 168 13.39 -6.34 0.97
CA GLY A 168 13.56 -7.70 1.47
C GLY A 168 14.98 -8.09 1.92
N TYR A 169 16.01 -7.40 1.41
CA TYR A 169 17.42 -7.66 1.73
C TYR A 169 17.83 -7.15 3.12
N ILE A 170 17.07 -6.25 3.71
CA ILE A 170 17.43 -5.60 4.97
C ILE A 170 17.21 -6.53 6.14
N LYS A 171 18.29 -6.84 6.86
CA LYS A 171 18.23 -7.45 8.20
C LYS A 171 17.70 -6.41 9.16
N ALA A 172 16.48 -6.57 9.63
CA ALA A 172 15.94 -5.63 10.61
C ALA A 172 16.58 -5.89 11.99
N ASP A 173 17.65 -5.20 12.28
CA ASP A 173 17.98 -4.86 13.65
C ASP A 173 17.25 -3.56 14.02
N SER A 174 15.98 -3.72 14.43
CA SER A 174 14.99 -2.65 14.52
C SER A 174 15.22 -1.71 15.71
N HIS A 175 16.27 -1.88 16.50
CA HIS A 175 16.44 -1.10 17.71
C HIS A 175 17.51 -0.01 17.66
N LEU A 176 18.45 -0.04 16.72
CA LEU A 176 19.65 0.82 16.80
C LEU A 176 20.17 1.42 15.49
N SER A 177 19.70 1.04 14.29
CA SER A 177 20.32 1.52 13.06
C SER A 177 19.32 1.91 11.96
N ILE A 178 19.73 2.85 11.15
CA ILE A 178 19.16 3.20 9.85
C ILE A 178 19.17 1.94 8.99
N SER A 179 18.03 1.63 8.36
CA SER A 179 17.94 0.55 7.39
C SER A 179 18.78 0.89 6.18
N GLU A 180 19.93 0.21 5.99
CA GLU A 180 20.87 0.47 4.91
C GLU A 180 21.06 -0.78 4.04
N ASP A 181 21.01 -0.58 2.73
CA ASP A 181 21.36 -1.56 1.69
C ASP A 181 22.61 -1.06 0.95
N THR A 182 23.69 -1.80 1.04
CA THR A 182 25.00 -1.44 0.43
C THR A 182 25.20 -2.05 -0.96
N ARG A 183 24.21 -2.78 -1.48
CA ARG A 183 24.28 -3.35 -2.83
C ARG A 183 24.33 -2.25 -3.88
N THR A 184 24.99 -2.55 -4.98
CA THR A 184 25.10 -1.65 -6.13
C THR A 184 23.76 -1.45 -6.82
N LEU A 185 23.62 -0.37 -7.58
CA LEU A 185 22.43 -0.11 -8.39
C LEU A 185 22.14 -1.26 -9.38
N ASP A 186 23.17 -1.88 -9.95
CA ASP A 186 23.01 -2.99 -10.90
C ASP A 186 22.47 -4.25 -10.19
N GLU A 187 22.92 -4.53 -8.99
CA GLU A 187 22.41 -5.66 -8.19
C GLU A 187 20.93 -5.47 -7.80
N ILE A 188 20.57 -4.28 -7.35
CA ILE A 188 19.17 -3.93 -7.02
C ILE A 188 18.33 -3.90 -8.30
N GLY A 189 18.85 -3.30 -9.37
CA GLY A 189 18.19 -3.13 -10.66
C GLY A 189 17.84 -4.46 -11.33
N SER A 190 18.79 -5.41 -11.32
CA SER A 190 18.62 -6.72 -11.96
C SER A 190 17.68 -7.66 -11.18
N LYS A 191 17.49 -7.43 -9.88
CA LYS A 191 16.67 -8.26 -9.00
C LYS A 191 15.40 -7.52 -8.54
N ASP A 192 15.51 -6.77 -7.46
CA ASP A 192 14.38 -6.16 -6.75
C ASP A 192 13.58 -5.21 -7.65
N MET A 193 14.25 -4.23 -8.32
CA MET A 193 13.56 -3.30 -9.22
C MET A 193 12.96 -3.98 -10.45
N SER A 194 13.54 -5.10 -10.92
CA SER A 194 13.03 -5.82 -12.09
C SER A 194 11.58 -6.27 -11.90
N ILE A 195 11.17 -6.56 -10.65
CA ILE A 195 9.82 -6.93 -10.30
C ILE A 195 8.89 -5.72 -10.50
N PHE A 196 9.24 -4.56 -9.93
CA PHE A 196 8.45 -3.33 -10.11
C PHE A 196 8.33 -2.94 -11.59
N ILE A 197 9.42 -2.99 -12.34
CA ILE A 197 9.43 -2.68 -13.78
C ILE A 197 8.51 -3.63 -14.55
N SER A 198 8.50 -4.92 -14.21
CA SER A 198 7.59 -5.89 -14.80
C SER A 198 6.13 -5.54 -14.47
N LEU A 199 5.81 -5.28 -13.21
CA LEU A 199 4.43 -4.97 -12.78
C LEU A 199 3.94 -3.63 -13.32
N ILE A 200 4.82 -2.63 -13.49
CA ILE A 200 4.48 -1.36 -14.16
C ILE A 200 4.01 -1.61 -15.59
N LYS A 201 4.69 -2.49 -16.33
CA LYS A 201 4.27 -2.89 -17.68
C LYS A 201 2.94 -3.65 -17.70
N HIS A 202 2.60 -4.31 -16.60
CA HIS A 202 1.31 -5.02 -16.40
C HIS A 202 0.24 -4.17 -15.71
N GLY A 203 0.44 -2.84 -15.62
CA GLY A 203 -0.61 -1.93 -15.17
C GLY A 203 -0.62 -1.65 -13.67
N LEU A 204 0.50 -1.77 -12.97
CA LEU A 204 0.61 -1.31 -11.58
C LEU A 204 0.30 0.19 -11.48
N ASN A 205 -0.72 0.55 -10.69
CA ASN A 205 -1.27 1.90 -10.64
C ASN A 205 -0.60 2.81 -9.60
N ALA A 206 -0.03 2.22 -8.54
CA ALA A 206 0.69 2.99 -7.53
C ALA A 206 1.90 2.25 -6.96
N VAL A 207 2.83 3.01 -6.43
CA VAL A 207 4.07 2.51 -5.79
C VAL A 207 4.25 3.22 -4.45
N MET A 208 4.72 2.46 -3.44
CA MET A 208 5.17 2.99 -2.17
C MET A 208 6.68 2.73 -2.04
N PRO A 209 7.53 3.78 -2.00
CA PRO A 209 8.96 3.63 -1.72
C PRO A 209 9.22 3.30 -0.25
N SER A 210 10.32 2.60 -0.01
CA SER A 210 10.82 2.31 1.34
C SER A 210 11.55 3.51 1.96
N HIS A 211 11.72 3.50 3.29
CA HIS A 211 12.63 4.39 4.01
C HIS A 211 14.03 3.79 4.18
N VAL A 212 14.48 2.97 3.22
CA VAL A 212 15.81 2.37 3.21
C VAL A 212 16.79 3.29 2.49
N LEU A 213 17.98 3.43 3.05
CA LEU A 213 19.12 4.08 2.43
C LEU A 213 19.87 3.06 1.55
N TYR A 214 19.93 3.28 0.26
CA TYR A 214 20.71 2.50 -0.70
C TYR A 214 22.03 3.21 -0.98
N SER A 215 22.96 3.12 -0.03
CA SER A 215 24.13 3.98 0.08
C SER A 215 25.10 3.90 -1.08
N ALA A 216 25.15 2.78 -1.82
CA ALA A 216 25.94 2.68 -3.05
C ALA A 216 25.30 3.39 -4.26
N ALA A 217 24.04 3.82 -4.16
CA ALA A 217 23.30 4.44 -5.26
C ALA A 217 22.93 5.91 -4.98
N ASP A 218 22.52 6.24 -3.76
CA ASP A 218 22.16 7.61 -3.38
C ASP A 218 22.40 7.84 -1.86
N LYS A 219 22.56 9.11 -1.50
CA LYS A 219 22.75 9.56 -0.11
C LYS A 219 21.46 9.67 0.71
N ASP A 220 20.32 9.74 0.05
CA ASP A 220 18.99 9.88 0.67
C ASP A 220 18.22 8.55 0.61
N PRO A 221 17.45 8.19 1.64
CA PRO A 221 16.53 7.06 1.58
C PRO A 221 15.56 7.15 0.40
N ALA A 222 15.14 6.01 -0.15
CA ALA A 222 14.38 5.99 -1.40
C ALA A 222 13.14 6.90 -1.38
N GLY A 223 12.39 6.96 -0.27
CA GLY A 223 11.21 7.82 -0.13
C GLY A 223 11.50 9.33 -0.15
N PHE A 224 12.76 9.74 0.00
CA PHE A 224 13.20 11.14 0.00
C PHE A 224 14.13 11.47 -1.17
N SER A 225 14.33 10.55 -2.09
CA SER A 225 15.33 10.63 -3.15
C SER A 225 14.72 10.94 -4.51
N GLN A 226 15.12 12.08 -5.09
CA GLN A 226 14.78 12.38 -6.49
C GLN A 226 15.43 11.38 -7.45
N PHE A 227 16.61 10.85 -7.12
CA PHE A 227 17.25 9.80 -7.91
C PHE A 227 16.35 8.57 -8.01
N TRP A 228 15.79 8.08 -6.91
CA TRP A 228 14.91 6.91 -6.93
C TRP A 228 13.56 7.19 -7.55
N LEU A 229 12.90 8.29 -7.16
CA LEU A 229 11.51 8.53 -7.56
C LEU A 229 11.38 9.21 -8.93
N LYS A 230 12.25 10.18 -9.27
CA LYS A 230 12.20 10.85 -10.56
C LYS A 230 13.02 10.09 -11.60
N ASN A 231 14.31 9.85 -11.37
CA ASN A 231 15.15 9.26 -12.42
C ASN A 231 14.89 7.77 -12.62
N GLN A 232 14.90 6.94 -11.53
CA GLN A 232 14.73 5.50 -11.72
C GLN A 232 13.26 5.13 -11.99
N LEU A 233 12.31 5.63 -11.18
CA LEU A 233 10.91 5.21 -11.27
C LEU A 233 10.16 5.95 -12.39
N ARG A 234 10.15 7.31 -12.39
CA ARG A 234 9.40 8.09 -13.40
C ARG A 234 10.04 8.01 -14.79
N GLU A 235 11.34 8.30 -14.91
CA GLU A 235 12.01 8.43 -16.20
C GLU A 235 12.40 7.06 -16.78
N LYS A 236 13.20 6.24 -16.07
CA LYS A 236 13.72 4.97 -16.62
C LYS A 236 12.66 3.87 -16.66
N ALA A 237 11.85 3.71 -15.60
CA ALA A 237 10.79 2.73 -15.58
C ALA A 237 9.50 3.21 -16.26
N HIS A 238 9.43 4.48 -16.70
CA HIS A 238 8.27 5.13 -17.32
C HIS A 238 6.99 5.04 -16.47
N PHE A 239 7.13 5.05 -15.15
CA PHE A 239 5.98 4.95 -14.24
C PHE A 239 5.13 6.21 -14.26
N LYS A 240 3.83 6.05 -14.51
CA LYS A 240 2.86 7.15 -14.60
C LYS A 240 1.83 7.15 -13.47
N GLY A 241 1.82 6.14 -12.62
CA GLY A 241 0.87 5.99 -11.52
C GLY A 241 1.19 6.85 -10.29
N ALA A 242 0.40 6.73 -9.23
CA ALA A 242 0.59 7.47 -7.98
C ALA A 242 1.80 6.95 -7.16
N ILE A 243 2.47 7.85 -6.46
CA ILE A 243 3.52 7.51 -5.50
C ILE A 243 3.05 7.94 -4.10
N PHE A 244 2.82 6.95 -3.22
CA PHE A 244 2.52 7.18 -1.81
C PHE A 244 3.79 6.97 -1.00
N SER A 245 4.14 7.88 -0.07
CA SER A 245 5.24 7.58 0.83
C SER A 245 4.90 6.42 1.76
N ASP A 246 5.89 5.76 2.34
CA ASP A 246 5.68 4.99 3.56
C ASP A 246 5.43 5.95 4.75
N ASP A 247 5.01 5.44 5.91
CA ASP A 247 4.63 6.27 7.06
C ASP A 247 5.81 7.10 7.59
N MET A 248 5.64 8.42 7.61
CA MET A 248 6.66 9.38 8.07
C MET A 248 6.95 9.29 9.57
N SER A 249 6.09 8.64 10.36
CA SER A 249 6.33 8.38 11.78
C SER A 249 7.33 7.26 12.04
N MET A 250 7.65 6.44 11.03
CA MET A 250 8.59 5.31 11.14
C MET A 250 10.01 5.77 11.46
N LYS A 251 10.75 4.94 12.20
CA LYS A 251 12.17 5.22 12.53
C LYS A 251 13.05 5.41 11.28
N GLY A 252 12.81 4.65 10.22
CA GLY A 252 13.53 4.81 8.95
C GLY A 252 13.38 6.19 8.30
N ALA A 253 12.29 6.90 8.59
CA ALA A 253 12.04 8.24 8.08
C ALA A 253 12.83 9.35 8.81
N VAL A 254 13.44 9.07 9.96
CA VAL A 254 14.18 10.06 10.79
C VAL A 254 15.30 10.77 10.03
N LEU A 255 15.91 10.08 9.06
CA LEU A 255 16.92 10.68 8.17
C LEU A 255 16.39 11.88 7.36
N GLY A 256 15.09 12.00 7.18
CA GLY A 256 14.44 13.15 6.55
C GLY A 256 14.49 14.43 7.38
N GLY A 257 14.84 14.39 8.67
CA GLY A 257 14.85 15.53 9.59
C GLY A 257 13.59 15.62 10.46
N GLU A 258 13.18 16.82 10.81
CA GLU A 258 11.93 17.09 11.53
C GLU A 258 10.70 16.72 10.67
N MET A 259 9.54 16.48 11.29
CA MET A 259 8.36 15.95 10.60
C MET A 259 7.95 16.76 9.37
N LYS A 260 7.93 18.08 9.49
CA LYS A 260 7.64 18.98 8.36
C LYS A 260 8.65 18.79 7.22
N ASP A 261 9.94 18.69 7.55
CA ASP A 261 11.02 18.56 6.57
C ASP A 261 10.93 17.21 5.84
N ARG A 262 10.58 16.13 6.56
CA ARG A 262 10.32 14.80 5.94
C ARG A 262 9.23 14.88 4.90
N ILE A 263 8.12 15.53 5.23
CA ILE A 263 6.98 15.67 4.32
C ILE A 263 7.37 16.47 3.09
N VAL A 264 8.02 17.63 3.28
CA VAL A 264 8.47 18.47 2.16
C VAL A 264 9.46 17.72 1.27
N LYS A 265 10.47 17.07 1.85
CA LYS A 265 11.46 16.28 1.08
C LYS A 265 10.82 15.15 0.28
N ALA A 266 9.86 14.42 0.86
CA ALA A 266 9.17 13.36 0.14
C ALA A 266 8.33 13.89 -1.04
N LEU A 267 7.63 15.00 -0.84
CA LEU A 267 6.87 15.66 -1.91
C LEU A 267 7.80 16.21 -3.01
N GLU A 268 8.90 16.85 -2.64
CA GLU A 268 9.92 17.34 -3.58
C GLU A 268 10.64 16.20 -4.32
N ALA A 269 10.82 15.05 -3.65
CA ALA A 269 11.39 13.86 -4.25
C ALA A 269 10.47 13.26 -5.32
N GLY A 270 9.16 13.48 -5.24
CA GLY A 270 8.20 13.03 -6.25
C GLY A 270 7.04 12.19 -5.73
N CYS A 271 6.85 12.09 -4.39
CA CYS A 271 5.64 11.51 -3.82
C CYS A 271 4.43 12.39 -4.15
N ASP A 272 3.33 11.75 -4.54
CA ASP A 272 2.05 12.43 -4.79
C ASP A 272 1.23 12.55 -3.49
N MET A 273 1.41 11.65 -2.54
CA MET A 273 0.79 11.69 -1.24
C MET A 273 1.74 11.15 -0.16
N VAL A 274 1.78 11.84 0.98
CA VAL A 274 2.61 11.46 2.12
C VAL A 274 1.72 10.92 3.23
N LEU A 275 2.11 9.80 3.86
CA LEU A 275 1.44 9.20 5.01
C LEU A 275 2.05 9.72 6.31
N LEU A 276 1.21 10.21 7.20
CA LEU A 276 1.56 10.55 8.59
C LEU A 276 0.53 9.92 9.51
N CYS A 277 0.89 8.82 10.14
CA CYS A 277 -0.01 7.97 10.91
C CYS A 277 0.41 7.88 12.38
N ASN A 278 -0.55 7.47 13.24
CA ASN A 278 -0.32 7.18 14.65
C ASN A 278 0.24 8.35 15.50
N SER A 279 0.13 9.57 15.00
CA SER A 279 0.71 10.76 15.62
C SER A 279 -0.17 11.99 15.41
N PRO A 280 -1.39 12.02 15.98
CA PRO A 280 -2.36 13.10 15.70
C PRO A 280 -1.85 14.49 16.09
N GLN A 281 -1.00 14.61 17.11
CA GLN A 281 -0.38 15.89 17.51
C GLN A 281 0.58 16.39 16.44
N LEU A 282 1.41 15.52 15.87
CA LEU A 282 2.30 15.87 14.76
C LEU A 282 1.51 16.24 13.50
N VAL A 283 0.36 15.60 13.26
CA VAL A 283 -0.55 16.01 12.17
C VAL A 283 -1.00 17.45 12.39
N ASP A 284 -1.48 17.80 13.59
CA ASP A 284 -1.92 19.17 13.90
C ASP A 284 -0.79 20.20 13.71
N GLU A 285 0.41 19.90 14.19
CA GLU A 285 1.59 20.76 14.03
C GLU A 285 1.95 20.97 12.55
N VAL A 286 1.97 19.90 11.77
CA VAL A 286 2.28 19.95 10.34
C VAL A 286 1.22 20.76 9.58
N LEU A 287 -0.06 20.54 9.84
CA LEU A 287 -1.14 21.25 9.16
C LEU A 287 -1.12 22.76 9.42
N LEU A 288 -0.59 23.20 10.57
CA LEU A 288 -0.40 24.63 10.88
C LEU A 288 0.79 25.26 10.15
N GLN A 289 1.79 24.46 9.76
CA GLN A 289 3.07 24.97 9.27
C GLN A 289 3.33 24.69 7.79
N LEU A 290 2.65 23.69 7.24
CA LEU A 290 2.89 23.24 5.86
C LEU A 290 2.16 24.17 4.88
N ASP A 291 2.94 24.84 4.05
CA ASP A 291 2.44 25.55 2.86
C ASP A 291 2.85 24.73 1.62
N TRP A 292 1.90 24.01 1.05
CA TRP A 292 2.14 23.16 -0.11
C TRP A 292 1.00 23.24 -1.10
N LYS A 293 1.35 23.44 -2.37
CA LYS A 293 0.41 23.40 -3.47
C LYS A 293 0.73 22.19 -4.35
N MET A 294 -0.18 21.25 -4.43
CA MET A 294 -0.06 20.07 -5.28
C MET A 294 -0.23 20.42 -6.76
N SER A 295 0.55 19.76 -7.63
CA SER A 295 0.39 19.90 -9.08
C SER A 295 -0.90 19.21 -9.57
N SER A 296 -1.42 19.65 -10.71
CA SER A 296 -2.57 19.00 -11.38
C SER A 296 -2.28 17.55 -11.70
N GLU A 297 -1.08 17.24 -12.17
CA GLU A 297 -0.65 15.90 -12.53
C GLU A 297 -0.64 14.96 -11.31
N SER A 298 -0.22 15.46 -10.13
CA SER A 298 -0.26 14.67 -8.89
C SER A 298 -1.71 14.40 -8.46
N ILE A 299 -2.58 15.40 -8.58
CA ILE A 299 -4.01 15.24 -8.28
C ILE A 299 -4.63 14.20 -9.22
N GLU A 300 -4.38 14.29 -10.52
CA GLU A 300 -4.88 13.33 -11.51
C GLU A 300 -4.41 11.90 -11.19
N ARG A 301 -3.13 11.69 -10.88
CA ARG A 301 -2.59 10.39 -10.46
C ARG A 301 -3.27 9.84 -9.21
N LEU A 302 -3.51 10.68 -8.22
CA LEU A 302 -4.22 10.26 -7.00
C LEU A 302 -5.67 9.90 -7.28
N LEU A 303 -6.37 10.65 -8.12
CA LEU A 303 -7.76 10.37 -8.48
C LEU A 303 -7.92 9.04 -9.24
N THR A 304 -6.88 8.56 -9.95
CA THR A 304 -6.93 7.22 -10.54
C THR A 304 -6.98 6.12 -9.50
N MET A 305 -6.58 6.38 -8.25
CA MET A 305 -6.61 5.38 -7.17
C MET A 305 -7.98 5.21 -6.51
N LYS A 306 -8.97 5.96 -6.93
CA LYS A 306 -10.36 5.77 -6.45
C LYS A 306 -10.86 4.38 -6.83
N GLY A 307 -11.54 3.74 -5.90
CA GLY A 307 -12.25 2.51 -6.21
C GLY A 307 -13.33 2.75 -7.26
N PHE A 308 -13.37 1.94 -8.31
CA PHE A 308 -14.23 2.17 -9.47
C PHE A 308 -15.43 1.21 -9.56
N LYS A 309 -15.53 0.23 -8.64
CA LYS A 309 -16.76 -0.56 -8.47
C LYS A 309 -17.60 0.04 -7.34
N GLU A 310 -18.83 0.41 -7.65
CA GLU A 310 -19.75 0.98 -6.67
C GLU A 310 -20.03 0.01 -5.50
N PRO A 311 -20.16 0.50 -4.26
CA PRO A 311 -20.36 -0.36 -3.08
C PRO A 311 -21.56 -1.30 -3.19
N HIS A 312 -22.66 -0.86 -3.78
CA HIS A 312 -23.86 -1.71 -3.96
C HIS A 312 -23.65 -2.84 -4.98
N ILE A 313 -22.78 -2.66 -5.98
CA ILE A 313 -22.41 -3.69 -6.95
C ILE A 313 -21.49 -4.70 -6.26
N ALA A 314 -20.51 -4.23 -5.48
CA ALA A 314 -19.65 -5.10 -4.69
C ALA A 314 -20.45 -5.95 -3.70
N LEU A 315 -21.41 -5.36 -3.00
CA LEU A 315 -22.32 -6.08 -2.09
C LEU A 315 -23.12 -7.15 -2.83
N LYS A 316 -23.70 -6.82 -3.98
CA LYS A 316 -24.44 -7.80 -4.80
C LYS A 316 -23.54 -8.95 -5.22
N THR A 317 -22.34 -8.65 -5.72
CA THR A 317 -21.36 -9.68 -6.13
C THR A 317 -20.98 -10.60 -4.97
N SER A 318 -20.78 -10.07 -3.74
CA SER A 318 -20.44 -10.86 -2.56
C SER A 318 -21.55 -11.86 -2.14
N GLN A 319 -22.78 -11.61 -2.54
CA GLN A 319 -23.92 -12.50 -2.26
C GLN A 319 -24.08 -13.64 -3.29
N GLU A 320 -23.42 -13.56 -4.42
CA GLU A 320 -23.48 -14.56 -5.48
C GLU A 320 -22.78 -15.86 -5.07
N LYS A 321 -23.26 -16.98 -5.60
CA LYS A 321 -22.66 -18.30 -5.35
C LYS A 321 -21.19 -18.32 -5.75
N GLY A 322 -20.84 -17.73 -6.89
CA GLY A 322 -19.45 -17.68 -7.38
C GLY A 322 -18.48 -17.07 -6.38
N PHE A 323 -18.85 -15.97 -5.73
CA PHE A 323 -18.03 -15.34 -4.70
C PHE A 323 -17.88 -16.25 -3.47
N LYS A 324 -18.96 -16.88 -3.01
CA LYS A 324 -18.91 -17.82 -1.88
C LYS A 324 -18.02 -19.04 -2.19
N ASP A 325 -18.04 -19.53 -3.41
CA ASP A 325 -17.18 -20.62 -3.84
C ASP A 325 -15.69 -20.19 -3.87
N MET A 326 -15.40 -18.93 -4.28
CA MET A 326 -14.03 -18.35 -4.21
C MET A 326 -13.53 -18.24 -2.77
N THR A 327 -14.32 -17.67 -1.87
CA THR A 327 -13.93 -17.53 -0.46
C THR A 327 -13.69 -18.87 0.21
N ALA A 328 -14.53 -19.89 -0.09
CA ALA A 328 -14.34 -21.24 0.40
C ALA A 328 -13.02 -21.86 -0.07
N GLN A 329 -12.60 -21.64 -1.33
CA GLN A 329 -11.31 -22.11 -1.82
C GLN A 329 -10.12 -21.47 -1.06
N ILE A 330 -10.19 -20.18 -0.79
CA ILE A 330 -9.12 -19.47 -0.05
C ILE A 330 -9.05 -19.94 1.40
N MET A 331 -10.20 -20.14 2.06
CA MET A 331 -10.24 -20.59 3.47
C MET A 331 -9.74 -22.04 3.67
N THR A 332 -9.62 -22.80 2.60
CA THR A 332 -9.10 -24.20 2.64
C THR A 332 -7.61 -24.31 2.26
N MET A 333 -6.94 -23.23 1.99
CA MET A 333 -5.49 -23.19 1.73
C MET A 333 -4.68 -23.46 3.00
#